data_c2966bb43da0a4e07fe0fbbb78f74ec6
#
_entry.id   c2966bb43da0a4e07fe0fbbb78f74ec6
#
_cell.length_a   1.000
_cell.length_b   1.000
_cell.length_c   1.000
_cell.angle_alpha   90.00
_cell.angle_beta   90.00
_cell.angle_gamma   90.00
#
_symmetry.space_group_name_H-M   'P 1'
#
loop_
_entity.id
_entity.type
_entity.pdbx_description
1 polymer ?
#
loop_
_entity_poly.entity_id
_entity_poly.type
_entity_poly.pdbx_seq_one_letter_code
_entity_poly.pdbx_strand_id
1 'polypeptide(L)'
;MGMSDPTQAPTTVTNIGVAMFTVADQNAALAFYTEKMGFEVRADVAFGENGEYRWLEVAPPGSTARLALNPPMNDEPGGSAIGIETADVHAEHARLKALGVEVEEPMSSPGTPTMFMMRDPDGNHIAVVETSGA
;
A
#
# COMPACT_ATOMS: atom_id res chain seq x y z
N MET A 1 15.89 37.35 10.66
CA MET A 1 15.36 36.69 10.32
C MET A 1 14.01 36.56 10.51
N GLY A 2 13.26 36.82 10.08
CA GLY A 2 11.99 36.94 10.23
C GLY A 2 11.15 35.84 10.35
N MET A 3 11.11 35.26 10.95
CA MET A 3 10.49 34.25 11.06
C MET A 3 9.24 34.15 11.52
N SER A 4 8.65 34.99 11.85
CA SER A 4 7.40 34.86 12.45
C SER A 4 6.22 34.72 11.58
N ASP A 5 6.35 34.71 10.30
CA ASP A 5 5.22 34.47 9.42
C ASP A 5 4.91 32.96 9.45
N PRO A 6 3.68 32.55 9.86
CA PRO A 6 3.35 31.12 9.95
C PRO A 6 3.51 30.37 8.63
N THR A 7 3.29 31.07 7.48
CA THR A 7 3.42 30.39 6.20
C THR A 7 4.86 30.09 5.85
N GLN A 8 5.82 30.69 6.56
CA GLN A 8 7.23 30.46 6.32
C GLN A 8 7.88 29.58 7.38
N ALA A 9 7.16 29.19 8.40
CA ALA A 9 7.72 28.30 9.41
C ALA A 9 8.02 26.94 8.80
N PRO A 10 9.10 26.30 9.17
CA PRO A 10 9.38 24.97 8.64
C PRO A 10 8.36 23.97 9.14
N THR A 11 8.05 23.00 8.30
CA THR A 11 7.15 21.96 8.71
C THR A 11 7.78 21.12 9.81
N THR A 12 6.95 20.58 10.70
CA THR A 12 7.38 19.59 11.67
C THR A 12 7.13 18.17 11.18
N VAL A 13 6.52 18.02 10.00
CA VAL A 13 6.28 16.71 9.41
C VAL A 13 7.61 16.14 8.92
N THR A 14 7.90 14.89 9.27
CA THR A 14 9.20 14.29 8.98
C THR A 14 9.13 13.10 8.04
N ASN A 15 7.95 12.54 7.80
CA ASN A 15 7.89 11.27 7.08
C ASN A 15 6.50 11.00 6.55
N ILE A 16 6.42 10.26 5.44
CA ILE A 16 5.17 9.67 4.99
C ILE A 16 5.16 8.26 5.57
N GLY A 17 4.38 8.06 6.61
CA GLY A 17 4.47 6.85 7.41
C GLY A 17 3.46 5.78 7.06
N VAL A 18 2.24 6.16 6.69
CA VAL A 18 1.19 5.18 6.45
C VAL A 18 0.31 5.64 5.30
N ALA A 19 0.02 4.74 4.37
CA ALA A 19 -1.02 4.92 3.38
C ALA A 19 -2.24 4.14 3.86
N MET A 20 -3.42 4.48 3.39
CA MET A 20 -4.64 3.83 3.86
C MET A 20 -5.48 3.35 2.69
N PHE A 21 -5.84 2.08 2.73
CA PHE A 21 -6.82 1.50 1.82
C PHE A 21 -8.07 1.18 2.62
N THR A 22 -9.22 1.32 1.99
CA THR A 22 -10.46 0.85 2.61
C THR A 22 -10.83 -0.51 2.03
N VAL A 23 -11.25 -1.41 2.90
CA VAL A 23 -11.52 -2.80 2.54
C VAL A 23 -12.84 -3.22 3.18
N ALA A 24 -13.56 -4.10 2.50
CA ALA A 24 -14.86 -4.56 3.00
C ALA A 24 -14.70 -5.52 4.19
N ASP A 25 -13.65 -6.34 4.14
CA ASP A 25 -13.43 -7.37 5.16
C ASP A 25 -11.96 -7.38 5.50
N GLN A 26 -11.63 -6.97 6.71
CA GLN A 26 -10.22 -6.88 7.12
C GLN A 26 -9.53 -8.25 7.15
N ASN A 27 -10.22 -9.32 7.50
CA ASN A 27 -9.61 -10.64 7.49
C ASN A 27 -9.31 -11.12 6.07
N ALA A 28 -10.21 -10.88 5.14
CA ALA A 28 -9.97 -11.23 3.73
C ALA A 28 -8.83 -10.40 3.17
N ALA A 29 -8.77 -9.11 3.50
CA ALA A 29 -7.68 -8.25 3.06
C ALA A 29 -6.35 -8.71 3.66
N LEU A 30 -6.33 -9.04 4.94
CA LEU A 30 -5.14 -9.54 5.59
C LEU A 30 -4.62 -10.80 4.88
N ALA A 31 -5.50 -11.74 4.55
CA ALA A 31 -5.10 -12.95 3.84
C ALA A 31 -4.49 -12.63 2.48
N PHE A 32 -5.11 -11.71 1.74
CA PHE A 32 -4.58 -11.32 0.43
C PHE A 32 -3.18 -10.73 0.55
N TYR A 33 -2.99 -9.77 1.45
CA TYR A 33 -1.72 -9.09 1.55
C TYR A 33 -0.62 -9.97 2.13
N THR A 34 -0.93 -10.88 3.05
CA THR A 34 0.08 -11.77 3.60
C THR A 34 0.33 -12.98 2.70
N GLU A 35 -0.70 -13.59 2.16
CA GLU A 35 -0.53 -14.83 1.40
C GLU A 35 -0.18 -14.60 -0.08
N LYS A 36 -0.75 -13.59 -0.69
CA LYS A 36 -0.48 -13.31 -2.11
C LYS A 36 0.63 -12.29 -2.28
N MET A 37 0.57 -11.18 -1.56
CA MET A 37 1.55 -10.11 -1.71
C MET A 37 2.84 -10.36 -0.94
N GLY A 38 2.82 -11.25 0.04
CA GLY A 38 4.02 -11.54 0.83
C GLY A 38 4.33 -10.47 1.88
N PHE A 39 3.34 -9.65 2.23
CA PHE A 39 3.54 -8.61 3.23
C PHE A 39 3.48 -9.23 4.63
N GLU A 40 4.04 -8.50 5.57
CA GLU A 40 3.98 -8.90 6.99
C GLU A 40 3.05 -7.96 7.75
N VAL A 41 2.49 -8.45 8.84
CA VAL A 41 1.64 -7.63 9.71
C VAL A 41 2.54 -6.70 10.51
N ARG A 42 2.23 -5.42 10.50
CA ARG A 42 2.95 -4.44 11.30
C ARG A 42 2.18 -4.00 12.51
N ALA A 43 0.85 -4.03 12.45
CA ALA A 43 0.01 -3.74 13.60
C ALA A 43 -1.33 -4.41 13.39
N ASP A 44 -1.91 -4.91 14.46
CA ASP A 44 -3.23 -5.51 14.45
C ASP A 44 -3.76 -5.34 15.87
N VAL A 45 -4.42 -4.22 16.13
CA VAL A 45 -4.83 -3.89 17.49
C VAL A 45 -6.28 -3.44 17.52
N ALA A 46 -6.95 -3.77 18.61
CA ALA A 46 -8.29 -3.28 18.87
C ALA A 46 -8.22 -1.89 19.46
N PHE A 47 -9.15 -1.04 19.09
CA PHE A 47 -9.26 0.29 19.68
C PHE A 47 -10.72 0.70 19.79
N GLY A 48 -10.96 1.84 20.41
CA GLY A 48 -12.31 2.27 20.74
C GLY A 48 -12.62 1.93 22.18
N GLU A 49 -13.67 2.57 22.72
CA GLU A 49 -13.98 2.43 24.12
C GLU A 49 -14.21 0.99 24.54
N ASN A 50 -14.81 0.18 23.68
CA ASN A 50 -15.09 -1.21 23.97
C ASN A 50 -14.29 -2.16 23.06
N GLY A 51 -13.23 -1.67 22.42
CA GLY A 51 -12.45 -2.49 21.52
C GLY A 51 -13.20 -2.87 20.25
N GLU A 52 -14.18 -2.06 19.87
CA GLU A 52 -15.05 -2.41 18.75
C GLU A 52 -14.42 -2.15 17.38
N TYR A 53 -13.31 -1.45 17.31
CA TYR A 53 -12.63 -1.17 16.06
C TYR A 53 -11.30 -1.91 15.99
N ARG A 54 -10.80 -2.08 14.77
CA ARG A 54 -9.54 -2.79 14.55
C ARG A 54 -8.64 -1.94 13.67
N TRP A 55 -7.43 -1.68 14.13
CA TRP A 55 -6.42 -0.99 13.32
C TRP A 55 -5.46 -2.06 12.80
N LEU A 56 -5.42 -2.21 11.47
CA LEU A 56 -4.63 -3.26 10.83
C LEU A 56 -3.65 -2.63 9.84
N GLU A 57 -2.37 -2.93 10.01
CA GLU A 57 -1.33 -2.46 9.09
C GLU A 57 -0.50 -3.61 8.58
N VAL A 58 -0.16 -3.57 7.31
CA VAL A 58 0.74 -4.54 6.67
C VAL A 58 1.79 -3.77 5.90
N ALA A 59 2.89 -4.43 5.56
CA ALA A 59 3.93 -3.82 4.73
C ALA A 59 4.85 -4.91 4.18
N PRO A 60 5.54 -4.64 3.07
CA PRO A 60 6.60 -5.55 2.62
C PRO A 60 7.69 -5.64 3.68
N PRO A 61 8.34 -6.80 3.85
CA PRO A 61 9.46 -6.89 4.78
C PRO A 61 10.50 -5.81 4.47
N GLY A 62 10.95 -5.10 5.49
CA GLY A 62 11.95 -4.04 5.35
C GLY A 62 11.40 -2.67 4.96
N SER A 63 10.13 -2.56 4.63
CA SER A 63 9.55 -1.26 4.29
C SER A 63 9.42 -0.40 5.53
N THR A 64 9.71 0.90 5.41
CA THR A 64 9.47 1.84 6.51
C THR A 64 8.04 2.35 6.48
N ALA A 65 7.46 2.50 5.30
CA ALA A 65 6.06 2.91 5.18
C ALA A 65 5.16 1.69 5.38
N ARG A 66 3.97 1.94 5.89
CA ARG A 66 2.99 0.90 6.18
C ARG A 66 1.71 1.17 5.42
N LEU A 67 0.92 0.14 5.23
CA LEU A 67 -0.38 0.23 4.57
C LEU A 67 -1.45 -0.20 5.57
N ALA A 68 -2.34 0.73 5.90
CA ALA A 68 -3.46 0.42 6.78
C ALA A 68 -4.62 -0.13 5.95
N LEU A 69 -5.28 -1.15 6.46
CA LEU A 69 -6.42 -1.80 5.82
C LEU A 69 -7.61 -1.62 6.74
N ASN A 70 -8.40 -0.59 6.49
CA ASN A 70 -9.50 -0.21 7.38
C ASN A 70 -10.85 -0.32 6.69
N PRO A 71 -11.92 -0.53 7.43
CA PRO A 71 -13.26 -0.48 6.81
C PRO A 71 -13.56 0.93 6.31
N PRO A 72 -14.38 1.08 5.29
CA PRO A 72 -14.75 2.41 4.82
C PRO A 72 -15.57 3.14 5.89
N MET A 73 -15.40 4.46 5.95
CA MET A 73 -16.10 5.24 6.97
C MET A 73 -17.58 5.40 6.68
N ASN A 74 -17.95 5.51 5.44
CA ASN A 74 -19.35 5.72 5.12
C ASN A 74 -19.77 5.16 3.77
N ASP A 75 -18.91 4.76 2.93
CA ASP A 75 -19.28 4.35 1.59
C ASP A 75 -18.65 3.03 1.19
N GLU A 76 -18.41 2.86 -0.07
CA GLU A 76 -17.87 1.61 -0.59
C GLU A 76 -16.38 1.54 -0.39
N PRO A 77 -15.84 0.35 -0.18
CA PRO A 77 -14.39 0.19 -0.08
C PRO A 77 -13.71 0.38 -1.43
N GLY A 78 -12.40 0.53 -1.42
CA GLY A 78 -11.62 0.62 -2.64
C GLY A 78 -11.45 2.06 -3.11
N GLY A 79 -10.90 2.18 -4.31
CA GLY A 79 -10.76 3.48 -4.95
C GLY A 79 -9.48 4.24 -4.64
N SER A 80 -8.64 3.70 -3.78
CA SER A 80 -7.33 4.34 -3.49
C SER A 80 -6.24 3.70 -4.34
N ALA A 81 -5.05 4.30 -4.32
CA ALA A 81 -3.94 3.80 -5.11
C ALA A 81 -2.63 3.97 -4.35
N ILE A 82 -1.73 3.01 -4.49
CA ILE A 82 -0.37 3.12 -3.98
C ILE A 82 0.61 2.59 -5.02
N GLY A 83 1.87 2.99 -4.88
CA GLY A 83 2.96 2.39 -5.63
C GLY A 83 3.83 1.58 -4.69
N ILE A 84 4.20 0.38 -5.10
CA ILE A 84 5.14 -0.45 -4.37
C ILE A 84 6.32 -0.74 -5.30
N GLU A 85 7.45 -1.06 -4.72
CA GLU A 85 8.70 -1.20 -5.48
C GLU A 85 9.23 -2.62 -5.44
N THR A 86 9.81 -3.03 -6.56
CA THR A 86 10.48 -4.33 -6.65
C THR A 86 11.77 -4.16 -7.44
N ALA A 87 12.75 -5.00 -7.14
CA ALA A 87 13.98 -5.01 -7.92
C ALA A 87 13.82 -5.76 -9.25
N ASP A 88 12.76 -6.54 -9.41
CA ASP A 88 12.53 -7.34 -10.61
C ASP A 88 11.04 -7.44 -10.89
N VAL A 89 10.55 -6.52 -11.71
CA VAL A 89 9.13 -6.41 -11.99
C VAL A 89 8.59 -7.64 -12.73
N HIS A 90 9.41 -8.23 -13.61
CA HIS A 90 8.95 -9.39 -14.37
C HIS A 90 8.83 -10.63 -13.48
N ALA A 91 9.76 -10.80 -12.54
CA ALA A 91 9.67 -11.90 -11.58
C ALA A 91 8.46 -11.76 -10.68
N GLU A 92 8.18 -10.55 -10.22
CA GLU A 92 7.02 -10.32 -9.36
C GLU A 92 5.72 -10.53 -10.13
N HIS A 93 5.66 -10.07 -11.38
CA HIS A 93 4.50 -10.28 -12.23
C HIS A 93 4.23 -11.78 -12.40
N ALA A 94 5.28 -12.55 -12.71
CA ALA A 94 5.13 -13.98 -12.91
C ALA A 94 4.69 -14.69 -11.61
N ARG A 95 5.24 -14.26 -10.47
CA ARG A 95 4.89 -14.84 -9.18
C ARG A 95 3.42 -14.64 -8.85
N LEU A 96 2.92 -13.42 -9.00
CA LEU A 96 1.54 -13.11 -8.71
C LEU A 96 0.59 -13.82 -9.67
N LYS A 97 0.96 -13.87 -10.95
CA LYS A 97 0.15 -14.55 -11.93
C LYS A 97 0.06 -16.05 -11.61
N ALA A 98 1.15 -16.65 -11.18
CA ALA A 98 1.16 -18.07 -10.79
C ALA A 98 0.29 -18.33 -9.56
N LEU A 99 0.12 -17.33 -8.68
CA LEU A 99 -0.75 -17.45 -7.52
C LEU A 99 -2.21 -17.15 -7.84
N GLY A 100 -2.54 -16.90 -9.11
CA GLY A 100 -3.89 -16.63 -9.50
C GLY A 100 -4.34 -15.20 -9.33
N VAL A 101 -3.42 -14.29 -9.04
CA VAL A 101 -3.75 -12.87 -8.91
C VAL A 101 -3.84 -12.25 -10.30
N GLU A 102 -4.88 -11.45 -10.53
CA GLU A 102 -5.04 -10.79 -11.81
C GLU A 102 -4.10 -9.60 -11.88
N VAL A 103 -3.22 -9.58 -12.84
CA VAL A 103 -2.23 -8.51 -13.02
C VAL A 103 -2.22 -8.10 -14.49
N GLU A 104 -2.02 -6.81 -14.74
CA GLU A 104 -1.90 -6.32 -16.11
C GLU A 104 -0.48 -6.55 -16.59
N GLU A 105 -0.28 -6.49 -17.90
CA GLU A 105 1.05 -6.73 -18.46
C GLU A 105 2.01 -5.61 -18.11
N PRO A 106 3.28 -5.94 -17.86
CA PRO A 106 4.27 -4.89 -17.61
C PRO A 106 4.38 -3.93 -18.78
N MET A 107 4.58 -2.68 -18.46
CA MET A 107 4.73 -1.63 -19.45
C MET A 107 5.96 -0.78 -19.15
N SER A 108 6.58 -0.23 -20.16
CA SER A 108 7.68 0.69 -19.99
C SER A 108 7.63 1.72 -21.09
N SER A 109 8.18 2.90 -20.81
CA SER A 109 8.34 3.96 -21.78
C SER A 109 9.65 4.66 -21.53
N PRO A 110 10.22 5.34 -22.52
CA PRO A 110 11.45 6.07 -22.30
C PRO A 110 11.30 7.05 -21.14
N GLY A 111 12.23 7.02 -20.21
CA GLY A 111 12.22 7.93 -19.06
C GLY A 111 11.37 7.51 -17.89
N THR A 112 10.68 6.36 -17.97
CA THR A 112 9.88 5.88 -16.86
C THR A 112 10.33 4.46 -16.48
N PRO A 113 10.17 4.08 -15.21
CA PRO A 113 10.49 2.70 -14.84
C PRO A 113 9.47 1.73 -15.41
N THR A 114 9.89 0.49 -15.60
CA THR A 114 8.96 -0.56 -15.95
C THR A 114 8.04 -0.83 -14.78
N MET A 115 6.77 -1.04 -15.04
CA MET A 115 5.78 -1.26 -14.00
C MET A 115 4.62 -2.08 -14.52
N PHE A 116 3.83 -2.64 -13.63
CA PHE A 116 2.53 -3.16 -14.01
C PHE A 116 1.50 -2.73 -12.98
N MET A 117 0.25 -2.71 -13.41
CA MET A 117 -0.86 -2.34 -12.56
C MET A 117 -1.63 -3.57 -12.12
N MET A 118 -2.17 -3.51 -10.92
CA MET A 118 -3.04 -4.56 -10.41
C MET A 118 -4.04 -3.95 -9.44
N ARG A 119 -4.99 -4.73 -9.00
CA ARG A 119 -5.96 -4.31 -8.00
C ARG A 119 -6.02 -5.34 -6.89
N ASP A 120 -6.29 -4.87 -5.68
CA ASP A 120 -6.60 -5.78 -4.60
C ASP A 120 -8.07 -6.24 -4.71
N PRO A 121 -8.53 -7.17 -3.87
CA PRO A 121 -9.91 -7.67 -3.98
C PRO A 121 -10.98 -6.60 -3.81
N ASP A 122 -10.65 -5.47 -3.20
CA ASP A 122 -11.62 -4.39 -2.97
C ASP A 122 -11.58 -3.31 -4.06
N GLY A 123 -10.74 -3.49 -5.07
CA GLY A 123 -10.63 -2.52 -6.16
C GLY A 123 -9.65 -1.39 -5.87
N ASN A 124 -8.83 -1.49 -4.84
CA ASN A 124 -7.74 -0.53 -4.65
C ASN A 124 -6.65 -0.82 -5.68
N HIS A 125 -6.05 0.25 -6.21
CA HIS A 125 -5.08 0.13 -7.28
C HIS A 125 -3.66 0.05 -6.72
N ILE A 126 -2.87 -0.83 -7.29
CA ILE A 126 -1.47 -1.00 -6.88
C ILE A 126 -0.61 -0.94 -8.14
N ALA A 127 0.34 0.00 -8.16
CA ALA A 127 1.35 0.04 -9.21
C ALA A 127 2.60 -0.65 -8.66
N VAL A 128 3.07 -1.69 -9.34
CA VAL A 128 4.30 -2.38 -8.97
C VAL A 128 5.39 -1.85 -9.86
N VAL A 129 6.33 -1.13 -9.29
CA VAL A 129 7.30 -0.32 -10.02
C VAL A 129 8.70 -0.88 -9.80
N GLU A 130 9.44 -1.04 -10.89
CA GLU A 130 10.80 -1.53 -10.79
C GLU A 130 11.73 -0.43 -10.33
N THR A 131 12.52 -0.69 -9.31
CA THR A 131 13.53 0.27 -8.87
C THR A 131 14.67 0.28 -9.89
N SER A 132 15.42 1.37 -9.91
CA SER A 132 16.47 1.53 -10.91
C SER A 132 17.59 0.53 -10.74
N GLY A 133 17.67 -0.15 -9.66
CA GLY A 133 18.69 -1.17 -9.47
C GLY A 133 20.08 -0.62 -9.28
N ALA A 134 20.17 0.61 -9.01
CA ALA A 134 21.48 1.22 -8.85
C ALA A 134 22.15 0.82 -7.57
#